data_ca2b3492dd55fd2de1a8ebeaf8fce28a
#
_entry.id   ca2b3492dd55fd2de1a8ebeaf8fce28a
#
_cell.length_a   1.000
_cell.length_b   1.000
_cell.length_c   1.000
_cell.angle_alpha   90.00
_cell.angle_beta   90.00
_cell.angle_gamma   90.00
#
_symmetry.space_group_name_H-M   'P 1'
#
loop_
_entity.id
_entity.type
_entity.pdbx_description
1 polymer ?
#
loop_
_entity_poly.entity_id
_entity_poly.type
_entity_poly.pdbx_seq_one_letter_code
_entity_poly.pdbx_strand_id
1 'polypeptide(L)'
;GNESSETIAGGAQAAVMGGVTTVACMPDTDPPIDSEAGVLYVLRQSERAGFAEVLPVAALTKRREGKELAELGQLAAAGAVAFSDEMRAIESPSTLLKGMAYASMFDRAVIEFSQDPGLASGSMNAGYEATLAGLSGIPALAEELAVARACMFARETGCRYHAAKLTTKNAIRAVKRAKKLRVR
;
A
#
# COMPACT_ATOMS: atom_id res chain seq x y z
N GLY A 1 -5.71 -17.28 -6.38
CA GLY A 1 -4.47 -16.74 -5.96
C GLY A 1 -3.34 -17.75 -5.84
N ASN A 2 -2.33 -17.36 -5.14
CA ASN A 2 -1.13 -18.17 -4.96
C ASN A 2 -1.22 -19.06 -3.70
N GLU A 3 -2.34 -19.74 -3.54
CA GLU A 3 -2.66 -20.55 -2.34
C GLU A 3 -1.72 -21.75 -2.16
N SER A 4 -1.02 -22.15 -3.22
CA SER A 4 0.05 -23.15 -3.13
C SER A 4 1.26 -22.65 -2.33
N SER A 5 1.49 -21.34 -2.28
CA SER A 5 2.59 -20.74 -1.51
C SER A 5 2.16 -20.42 -0.08
N GLU A 6 1.01 -19.79 0.10
CA GLU A 6 0.44 -19.45 1.41
C GLU A 6 -1.07 -19.26 1.32
N THR A 7 -1.77 -19.75 2.31
CA THR A 7 -3.21 -19.50 2.51
C THR A 7 -3.42 -18.43 3.58
N ILE A 8 -4.59 -17.79 3.59
CA ILE A 8 -4.97 -16.86 4.68
C ILE A 8 -4.89 -17.57 6.04
N ALA A 9 -5.30 -18.83 6.13
CA ALA A 9 -5.22 -19.62 7.37
C ALA A 9 -3.77 -19.85 7.79
N GLY A 10 -2.88 -20.20 6.86
CA GLY A 10 -1.45 -20.41 7.14
C GLY A 10 -0.78 -19.12 7.63
N GLY A 11 -1.01 -18.00 6.94
CA GLY A 11 -0.50 -16.70 7.35
C GLY A 11 -1.04 -16.23 8.69
N ALA A 12 -2.34 -16.42 8.96
CA ALA A 12 -2.96 -16.09 10.25
C ALA A 12 -2.40 -16.95 11.40
N GLN A 13 -2.15 -18.22 11.16
CA GLN A 13 -1.51 -19.13 12.13
C GLN A 13 -0.07 -18.71 12.43
N ALA A 14 0.71 -18.42 11.38
CA ALA A 14 2.09 -17.95 11.53
C ALA A 14 2.15 -16.63 12.32
N ALA A 15 1.21 -15.71 12.08
CA ALA A 15 1.09 -14.46 12.81
C ALA A 15 0.89 -14.68 14.32
N VAL A 16 -0.05 -15.54 14.70
CA VAL A 16 -0.31 -15.87 16.11
C VAL A 16 0.92 -16.52 16.75
N MET A 17 1.61 -17.41 16.07
CA MET A 17 2.85 -18.02 16.57
C MET A 17 3.95 -16.99 16.81
N GLY A 18 3.95 -15.89 16.05
CA GLY A 18 4.82 -14.73 16.25
C GLY A 18 4.30 -13.70 17.26
N GLY A 19 3.16 -13.95 17.92
CA GLY A 19 2.55 -13.01 18.88
C GLY A 19 1.74 -11.89 18.24
N VAL A 20 1.42 -11.98 16.94
CA VAL A 20 0.62 -11.01 16.19
C VAL A 20 -0.84 -11.47 16.13
N THR A 21 -1.74 -10.68 16.65
CA THR A 21 -3.18 -11.02 16.74
C THR A 21 -4.03 -10.46 15.60
N THR A 22 -3.50 -9.48 14.86
CA THR A 22 -4.20 -8.87 13.72
C THR A 22 -3.20 -8.58 12.60
N VAL A 23 -3.54 -8.95 11.37
CA VAL A 23 -2.74 -8.71 10.17
C VAL A 23 -3.57 -8.05 9.08
N ALA A 24 -2.93 -7.26 8.23
CA ALA A 24 -3.56 -6.66 7.05
C ALA A 24 -3.18 -7.49 5.81
N CYS A 25 -4.18 -8.02 5.10
CA CYS A 25 -3.99 -8.70 3.83
C CYS A 25 -3.92 -7.66 2.71
N MET A 26 -2.79 -7.59 2.03
CA MET A 26 -2.59 -6.65 0.92
C MET A 26 -3.35 -7.11 -0.34
N PRO A 27 -3.68 -6.18 -1.27
CA PRO A 27 -4.57 -6.47 -2.39
C PRO A 27 -3.89 -7.14 -3.60
N ASP A 28 -2.65 -7.55 -3.48
CA ASP A 28 -1.84 -8.17 -4.55
C ASP A 28 -2.07 -9.67 -4.73
N THR A 29 -3.27 -10.11 -4.40
CA THR A 29 -3.78 -11.45 -4.67
C THR A 29 -4.13 -11.63 -6.17
N ASP A 30 -4.47 -12.86 -6.56
CA ASP A 30 -4.96 -13.18 -7.91
C ASP A 30 -6.30 -13.93 -7.80
N PRO A 31 -7.42 -13.30 -8.18
CA PRO A 31 -7.54 -11.89 -8.60
C PRO A 31 -7.24 -10.89 -7.48
N PRO A 32 -6.90 -9.62 -7.81
CA PRO A 32 -6.67 -8.59 -6.81
C PRO A 32 -7.95 -8.25 -6.03
N ILE A 33 -7.79 -7.76 -4.79
CA ILE A 33 -8.92 -7.36 -3.94
C ILE A 33 -9.42 -5.97 -4.40
N ASP A 34 -10.09 -5.89 -5.54
CA ASP A 34 -10.66 -4.67 -6.12
C ASP A 34 -12.18 -4.69 -6.24
N SER A 35 -12.82 -5.69 -5.64
CA SER A 35 -14.26 -5.89 -5.63
C SER A 35 -14.78 -6.24 -4.23
N GLU A 36 -16.07 -5.99 -3.98
CA GLU A 36 -16.75 -6.38 -2.75
C GLU A 36 -16.59 -7.89 -2.46
N ALA A 37 -16.71 -8.71 -3.49
CA ALA A 37 -16.54 -10.16 -3.35
C ALA A 37 -15.15 -10.55 -2.83
N GLY A 38 -14.09 -9.86 -3.29
CA GLY A 38 -12.73 -10.07 -2.82
C GLY A 38 -12.56 -9.70 -1.34
N VAL A 39 -13.12 -8.56 -0.92
CA VAL A 39 -13.12 -8.12 0.49
C VAL A 39 -13.83 -9.13 1.37
N LEU A 40 -15.05 -9.53 1.01
CA LEU A 40 -15.85 -10.50 1.76
C LEU A 40 -15.19 -11.89 1.80
N TYR A 41 -14.49 -12.28 0.74
CA TYR A 41 -13.73 -13.53 0.71
C TYR A 41 -12.66 -13.54 1.80
N VAL A 42 -11.84 -12.48 1.89
CA VAL A 42 -10.79 -12.38 2.92
C VAL A 42 -11.39 -12.46 4.33
N LEU A 43 -12.45 -11.71 4.60
CA LEU A 43 -13.11 -11.71 5.92
C LEU A 43 -13.63 -13.10 6.28
N ARG A 44 -14.31 -13.79 5.36
CA ARG A 44 -14.82 -15.15 5.59
C ARG A 44 -13.69 -16.16 5.82
N GLN A 45 -12.57 -16.03 5.10
CA GLN A 45 -11.42 -16.92 5.31
C GLN A 45 -10.74 -16.63 6.66
N SER A 46 -10.67 -15.37 7.08
CA SER A 46 -10.20 -14.98 8.42
C SER A 46 -11.03 -15.62 9.52
N GLU A 47 -12.37 -15.52 9.44
CA GLU A 47 -13.29 -16.15 10.39
C GLU A 47 -13.11 -17.67 10.45
N ARG A 48 -13.03 -18.32 9.27
CA ARG A 48 -12.85 -19.78 9.17
C ARG A 48 -11.52 -20.26 9.73
N ALA A 49 -10.46 -19.45 9.56
CA ALA A 49 -9.12 -19.80 10.07
C ALA A 49 -9.07 -19.85 11.60
N GLY A 50 -9.77 -18.96 12.28
CA GLY A 50 -9.86 -18.93 13.75
C GLY A 50 -8.55 -18.64 14.47
N PHE A 51 -7.58 -18.00 13.78
CA PHE A 51 -6.28 -17.59 14.32
C PHE A 51 -6.21 -16.07 14.47
N ALA A 52 -5.17 -15.41 13.94
CA ALA A 52 -5.12 -13.95 13.88
C ALA A 52 -6.27 -13.40 13.03
N GLU A 53 -6.82 -12.25 13.43
CA GLU A 53 -7.77 -11.51 12.62
C GLU A 53 -7.09 -11.02 11.34
N VAL A 54 -7.66 -11.29 10.17
CA VAL A 54 -7.12 -10.85 8.88
C VAL A 54 -8.04 -9.79 8.28
N LEU A 55 -7.54 -8.57 8.22
CA LEU A 55 -8.26 -7.41 7.72
C LEU A 55 -7.89 -7.13 6.25
N PRO A 56 -8.87 -6.99 5.33
CA PRO A 56 -8.58 -6.74 3.94
C PRO A 56 -8.17 -5.29 3.69
N VAL A 57 -7.04 -5.11 3.04
CA VAL A 57 -6.69 -3.88 2.31
C VAL A 57 -7.15 -4.09 0.87
N ALA A 58 -7.95 -3.16 0.34
CA ALA A 58 -8.44 -3.26 -1.03
C ALA A 58 -7.59 -2.43 -2.00
N ALA A 59 -7.68 -2.72 -3.29
CA ALA A 59 -6.99 -1.96 -4.32
C ALA A 59 -7.52 -0.53 -4.39
N LEU A 60 -6.62 0.44 -4.56
CA LEU A 60 -6.98 1.83 -4.82
C LEU A 60 -7.47 2.01 -6.25
N THR A 61 -6.84 1.30 -7.19
CA THR A 61 -7.22 1.33 -8.61
C THR A 61 -7.67 -0.05 -9.09
N LYS A 62 -8.53 -0.07 -10.10
CA LYS A 62 -8.99 -1.32 -10.72
C LYS A 62 -7.79 -2.13 -11.22
N ARG A 63 -7.76 -3.42 -10.88
CA ARG A 63 -6.66 -4.36 -11.19
C ARG A 63 -5.28 -3.89 -10.72
N ARG A 64 -5.24 -2.86 -9.85
CA ARG A 64 -3.98 -2.25 -9.41
C ARG A 64 -3.16 -1.69 -10.59
N GLU A 65 -3.82 -1.16 -11.61
CA GLU A 65 -3.16 -0.65 -12.83
C GLU A 65 -2.77 0.84 -12.73
N GLY A 66 -3.12 1.54 -11.65
CA GLY A 66 -2.81 2.96 -11.47
C GLY A 66 -3.60 3.92 -12.36
N LYS A 67 -4.59 3.44 -13.13
CA LYS A 67 -5.30 4.21 -14.15
C LYS A 67 -6.67 4.70 -13.69
N GLU A 68 -7.53 3.77 -13.32
CA GLU A 68 -8.92 4.01 -12.93
C GLU A 68 -9.13 3.63 -11.46
N LEU A 69 -9.79 4.49 -10.69
CA LEU A 69 -10.10 4.19 -9.29
C LEU A 69 -11.04 3.00 -9.19
N ALA A 70 -10.83 2.17 -8.17
CA ALA A 70 -11.79 1.16 -7.75
C ALA A 70 -13.01 1.83 -7.10
N GLU A 71 -14.06 1.05 -6.85
CA GLU A 71 -15.29 1.52 -6.20
C GLU A 71 -15.08 1.62 -4.67
N LEU A 72 -14.24 2.59 -4.22
CA LEU A 72 -13.76 2.68 -2.84
C LEU A 72 -14.89 2.71 -1.81
N GLY A 73 -16.02 3.31 -2.14
CA GLY A 73 -17.20 3.35 -1.28
C GLY A 73 -17.78 1.97 -1.01
N GLN A 74 -17.91 1.14 -2.06
CA GLN A 74 -18.40 -0.24 -1.93
C GLN A 74 -17.38 -1.10 -1.17
N LEU A 75 -16.08 -0.95 -1.48
CA LEU A 75 -15.01 -1.67 -0.80
C LEU A 75 -14.94 -1.32 0.70
N ALA A 76 -15.07 -0.04 1.05
CA ALA A 76 -15.13 0.41 2.45
C ALA A 76 -16.37 -0.15 3.18
N ALA A 77 -17.54 -0.12 2.53
CA ALA A 77 -18.78 -0.67 3.09
C ALA A 77 -18.71 -2.19 3.29
N ALA A 78 -18.01 -2.90 2.40
CA ALA A 78 -17.77 -4.34 2.52
C ALA A 78 -16.78 -4.71 3.64
N GLY A 79 -16.03 -3.73 4.19
CA GLY A 79 -15.12 -3.94 5.31
C GLY A 79 -13.64 -3.75 5.01
N ALA A 80 -13.27 -3.18 3.86
CA ALA A 80 -11.87 -2.82 3.60
C ALA A 80 -11.39 -1.76 4.61
N VAL A 81 -10.23 -2.00 5.21
CA VAL A 81 -9.67 -1.14 6.26
C VAL A 81 -8.74 -0.05 5.74
N ALA A 82 -8.20 -0.25 4.54
CA ALA A 82 -7.34 0.68 3.85
C ALA A 82 -7.36 0.40 2.34
N PHE A 83 -6.70 1.27 1.56
CA PHE A 83 -6.55 1.10 0.11
C PHE A 83 -5.08 1.15 -0.29
N SER A 84 -4.68 0.32 -1.25
CA SER A 84 -3.31 0.24 -1.74
C SER A 84 -3.25 -0.41 -3.12
N ASP A 85 -2.29 -0.02 -3.95
CA ASP A 85 -1.93 -0.82 -5.12
C ASP A 85 -0.67 -1.68 -4.86
N GLU A 86 -0.24 -1.76 -3.59
CA GLU A 86 0.94 -2.47 -3.08
C GLU A 86 2.17 -2.16 -3.95
N MET A 87 3.02 -3.09 -4.29
CA MET A 87 4.28 -2.89 -5.04
C MET A 87 4.17 -2.14 -6.38
N ARG A 88 3.00 -1.59 -6.72
CA ARG A 88 2.77 -0.80 -7.94
C ARG A 88 2.60 0.67 -7.59
N ALA A 89 3.50 1.49 -8.08
CA ALA A 89 3.39 2.93 -7.92
C ALA A 89 2.30 3.52 -8.81
N ILE A 90 1.54 4.47 -8.29
CA ILE A 90 0.55 5.21 -9.08
C ILE A 90 1.26 6.38 -9.77
N GLU A 91 1.49 6.23 -11.07
CA GLU A 91 2.20 7.21 -11.88
C GLU A 91 1.46 8.54 -11.97
N SER A 92 0.14 8.48 -12.22
CA SER A 92 -0.68 9.68 -12.41
C SER A 92 -0.90 10.43 -11.10
N PRO A 93 -0.37 11.66 -10.95
CA PRO A 93 -0.65 12.50 -9.79
C PRO A 93 -2.14 12.76 -9.59
N SER A 94 -2.89 12.93 -10.68
CA SER A 94 -4.33 13.15 -10.66
C SER A 94 -5.09 11.95 -10.10
N THR A 95 -4.71 10.74 -10.50
CA THR A 95 -5.34 9.49 -10.00
C THR A 95 -5.08 9.33 -8.50
N LEU A 96 -3.83 9.52 -8.05
CA LEU A 96 -3.50 9.44 -6.63
C LEU A 96 -4.23 10.50 -5.80
N LEU A 97 -4.24 11.76 -6.25
CA LEU A 97 -4.94 12.84 -5.55
C LEU A 97 -6.44 12.55 -5.40
N LYS A 98 -7.10 12.14 -6.50
CA LYS A 98 -8.52 11.77 -6.49
C LYS A 98 -8.78 10.54 -5.60
N GLY A 99 -7.90 9.55 -5.64
CA GLY A 99 -7.97 8.35 -4.79
C GLY A 99 -7.88 8.70 -3.31
N MET A 100 -6.94 9.56 -2.92
CA MET A 100 -6.81 10.04 -1.55
C MET A 100 -8.03 10.86 -1.11
N ALA A 101 -8.55 11.76 -1.96
CA ALA A 101 -9.76 12.52 -1.67
C ALA A 101 -10.96 11.59 -1.48
N TYR A 102 -11.11 10.57 -2.32
CA TYR A 102 -12.20 9.60 -2.21
C TYR A 102 -12.05 8.72 -0.94
N ALA A 103 -10.85 8.20 -0.68
CA ALA A 103 -10.59 7.40 0.54
C ALA A 103 -10.83 8.17 1.83
N SER A 104 -10.55 9.47 1.85
CA SER A 104 -10.77 10.33 3.02
C SER A 104 -12.25 10.43 3.43
N MET A 105 -13.18 10.30 2.47
CA MET A 105 -14.63 10.30 2.74
C MET A 105 -15.09 9.15 3.65
N PHE A 106 -14.33 8.06 3.68
CA PHE A 106 -14.61 6.86 4.49
C PHE A 106 -13.66 6.72 5.68
N ASP A 107 -12.83 7.74 5.95
CA ASP A 107 -11.77 7.72 6.97
C ASP A 107 -10.83 6.50 6.82
N ARG A 108 -10.54 6.09 5.58
CA ARG A 108 -9.62 4.99 5.28
C ARG A 108 -8.26 5.52 4.85
N ALA A 109 -7.21 4.81 5.27
CA ALA A 109 -5.85 5.16 4.88
C ALA A 109 -5.56 4.73 3.43
N VAL A 110 -4.74 5.52 2.74
CA VAL A 110 -4.06 5.08 1.52
C VAL A 110 -2.65 4.66 1.89
N ILE A 111 -2.32 3.39 1.62
CA ILE A 111 -1.00 2.79 1.82
C ILE A 111 -0.29 2.79 0.47
N GLU A 112 0.85 3.44 0.36
CA GLU A 112 1.57 3.55 -0.90
C GLU A 112 3.00 3.02 -0.77
N PHE A 113 3.40 2.17 -1.72
CA PHE A 113 4.79 1.91 -2.03
C PHE A 113 5.29 3.06 -2.89
N SER A 114 5.83 4.08 -2.21
CA SER A 114 6.15 5.35 -2.84
C SER A 114 7.47 5.28 -3.57
N GLN A 115 7.41 5.06 -4.87
CA GLN A 115 8.56 5.07 -5.75
C GLN A 115 8.16 5.67 -7.12
N ASP A 116 8.92 6.62 -7.62
CA ASP A 116 8.70 7.16 -8.97
C ASP A 116 9.15 6.13 -10.00
N PRO A 117 8.25 5.57 -10.82
CA PRO A 117 8.59 4.49 -11.74
C PRO A 117 9.51 4.95 -12.88
N GLY A 118 9.49 6.23 -13.24
CA GLY A 118 10.40 6.80 -14.23
C GLY A 118 11.86 6.84 -13.76
N LEU A 119 12.08 6.77 -12.44
CA LEU A 119 13.41 6.77 -11.83
C LEU A 119 13.80 5.39 -11.26
N ALA A 120 12.88 4.45 -11.18
CA ALA A 120 13.03 3.18 -10.47
C ALA A 120 13.49 2.02 -11.36
N SER A 121 14.30 2.25 -12.36
CA SER A 121 14.73 1.25 -13.34
C SER A 121 15.89 0.36 -12.88
N GLY A 122 16.24 0.38 -11.59
CA GLY A 122 17.36 -0.39 -11.04
C GLY A 122 16.92 -1.64 -10.26
N SER A 123 17.91 -2.42 -9.82
CA SER A 123 17.72 -3.66 -9.07
C SER A 123 17.89 -3.48 -7.55
N MET A 124 18.52 -2.40 -7.11
CA MET A 124 18.78 -2.07 -5.71
C MET A 124 18.98 -0.56 -5.56
N ASN A 125 19.05 -0.07 -4.34
CA ASN A 125 19.36 1.34 -4.10
C ASN A 125 20.74 1.72 -4.68
N ALA A 126 20.81 2.87 -5.36
CA ALA A 126 22.05 3.40 -5.88
C ALA A 126 23.06 3.68 -4.74
N GLY A 127 24.31 3.29 -4.93
CA GLY A 127 25.37 3.51 -3.96
C GLY A 127 26.60 2.65 -4.27
N TYR A 128 27.53 2.67 -3.36
CA TYR A 128 28.80 1.95 -3.49
C TYR A 128 28.58 0.45 -3.73
N GLU A 129 27.68 -0.17 -2.98
CA GLU A 129 27.38 -1.61 -3.09
C GLU A 129 26.80 -1.98 -4.46
N ALA A 130 25.90 -1.14 -5.02
CA ALA A 130 25.38 -1.36 -6.36
C ALA A 130 26.49 -1.30 -7.42
N THR A 131 27.40 -0.34 -7.27
CA THR A 131 28.55 -0.21 -8.17
C THR A 131 29.48 -1.41 -8.09
N LEU A 132 29.80 -1.88 -6.87
CA LEU A 132 30.63 -3.09 -6.68
C LEU A 132 29.99 -4.34 -7.26
N ALA A 133 28.68 -4.47 -7.12
CA ALA A 133 27.94 -5.61 -7.66
C ALA A 133 27.70 -5.52 -9.17
N GLY A 134 28.07 -4.41 -9.82
CA GLY A 134 27.79 -4.18 -11.25
C GLY A 134 26.29 -4.07 -11.57
N LEU A 135 25.47 -3.70 -10.57
CA LEU A 135 24.02 -3.61 -10.70
C LEU A 135 23.57 -2.17 -10.92
N SER A 136 22.50 -2.01 -11.70
CA SER A 136 21.84 -0.71 -11.87
C SER A 136 21.21 -0.27 -10.56
N GLY A 137 21.54 0.95 -10.10
CA GLY A 137 21.04 1.50 -8.86
C GLY A 137 19.79 2.37 -9.04
N ILE A 138 18.82 2.24 -8.13
CA ILE A 138 17.67 3.13 -8.04
C ILE A 138 18.10 4.35 -7.22
N PRO A 139 18.03 5.58 -7.77
CA PRO A 139 18.40 6.77 -7.01
C PRO A 139 17.43 7.01 -5.85
N ALA A 140 17.94 7.45 -4.71
CA ALA A 140 17.13 7.80 -3.53
C ALA A 140 15.99 8.80 -3.89
N LEU A 141 16.22 9.62 -4.90
CA LEU A 141 15.27 10.60 -5.39
C LEU A 141 13.95 9.97 -5.88
N ALA A 142 13.98 8.71 -6.37
CA ALA A 142 12.77 7.99 -6.78
C ALA A 142 11.76 7.85 -5.62
N GLU A 143 12.23 7.51 -4.43
CA GLU A 143 11.40 7.41 -3.23
C GLU A 143 11.08 8.80 -2.66
N GLU A 144 12.07 9.68 -2.58
CA GLU A 144 11.95 11.00 -1.95
C GLU A 144 10.88 11.88 -2.63
N LEU A 145 10.86 11.91 -3.97
CA LEU A 145 9.86 12.66 -4.75
C LEU A 145 8.46 12.09 -4.57
N ALA A 146 8.31 10.76 -4.64
CA ALA A 146 7.01 10.11 -4.50
C ALA A 146 6.42 10.35 -3.10
N VAL A 147 7.22 10.16 -2.04
CA VAL A 147 6.79 10.42 -0.65
C VAL A 147 6.46 11.89 -0.42
N ALA A 148 7.28 12.82 -0.91
CA ALA A 148 7.01 14.24 -0.76
C ALA A 148 5.68 14.64 -1.44
N ARG A 149 5.44 14.17 -2.68
CA ARG A 149 4.19 14.35 -3.42
C ARG A 149 2.99 13.81 -2.63
N ALA A 150 3.07 12.58 -2.15
CA ALA A 150 1.98 11.94 -1.41
C ALA A 150 1.68 12.65 -0.09
N CYS A 151 2.69 13.11 0.65
CA CYS A 151 2.50 13.93 1.85
C CYS A 151 1.76 15.26 1.56
N MET A 152 2.05 15.89 0.41
CA MET A 152 1.34 17.12 -0.02
C MET A 152 -0.13 16.80 -0.32
N PHE A 153 -0.40 15.70 -1.02
CA PHE A 153 -1.77 15.27 -1.35
C PHE A 153 -2.55 14.87 -0.10
N ALA A 154 -1.93 14.15 0.82
CA ALA A 154 -2.56 13.80 2.09
C ALA A 154 -2.95 15.04 2.91
N ARG A 155 -2.10 16.09 2.90
CA ARG A 155 -2.41 17.37 3.54
C ARG A 155 -3.60 18.07 2.88
N GLU A 156 -3.65 18.10 1.56
CA GLU A 156 -4.69 18.75 0.78
C GLU A 156 -6.06 18.06 0.96
N THR A 157 -6.06 16.72 0.94
CA THR A 157 -7.29 15.91 0.98
C THR A 157 -7.75 15.56 2.39
N GLY A 158 -6.91 15.74 3.41
CA GLY A 158 -7.15 15.23 4.77
C GLY A 158 -7.09 13.71 4.88
N CYS A 159 -6.64 13.00 3.83
CA CYS A 159 -6.53 11.56 3.81
C CYS A 159 -5.49 11.07 4.81
N ARG A 160 -5.75 9.92 5.45
CA ARG A 160 -4.72 9.18 6.17
C ARG A 160 -3.74 8.57 5.16
N TYR A 161 -2.47 8.84 5.32
CA TYR A 161 -1.44 8.34 4.43
C TYR A 161 -0.42 7.47 5.16
N HIS A 162 -0.18 6.29 4.64
CA HIS A 162 0.84 5.38 5.11
C HIS A 162 1.93 5.19 4.05
N ALA A 163 3.08 5.80 4.25
CA ALA A 163 4.25 5.57 3.42
C ALA A 163 4.88 4.22 3.81
N ALA A 164 4.71 3.21 2.97
CA ALA A 164 5.23 1.87 3.21
C ALA A 164 6.67 1.70 2.69
N LYS A 165 7.42 0.83 3.36
CA LYS A 165 8.74 0.32 2.89
C LYS A 165 9.78 1.41 2.62
N LEU A 166 9.82 2.46 3.45
CA LEU A 166 10.78 3.56 3.30
C LEU A 166 12.21 3.11 3.54
N THR A 167 13.11 3.50 2.65
CA THR A 167 14.54 3.15 2.68
C THR A 167 15.46 4.37 2.77
N THR A 168 14.96 5.57 2.45
CA THR A 168 15.79 6.75 2.33
C THR A 168 15.61 7.72 3.50
N LYS A 169 16.71 8.37 3.89
CA LYS A 169 16.73 9.33 4.98
C LYS A 169 15.83 10.54 4.74
N ASN A 170 15.77 11.04 3.50
CA ASN A 170 14.99 12.23 3.19
C ASN A 170 13.50 11.92 3.07
N ALA A 171 13.09 10.72 2.60
CA ALA A 171 11.71 10.29 2.65
C ALA A 171 11.20 10.22 4.09
N ILE A 172 11.99 9.65 5.02
CA ILE A 172 11.67 9.65 6.46
C ILE A 172 11.55 11.08 7.01
N ARG A 173 12.42 11.99 6.58
CA ARG A 173 12.34 13.42 6.97
C ARG A 173 11.07 14.09 6.44
N ALA A 174 10.67 13.78 5.19
CA ALA A 174 9.44 14.30 4.59
C ALA A 174 8.21 13.86 5.41
N VAL A 175 8.11 12.58 5.77
CA VAL A 175 7.04 12.05 6.63
C VAL A 175 7.06 12.70 8.02
N LYS A 176 8.24 12.84 8.66
CA LYS A 176 8.36 13.53 9.95
C LYS A 176 7.90 14.99 9.88
N ARG A 177 8.20 15.68 8.77
CA ARG A 177 7.73 17.06 8.53
C ARG A 177 6.22 17.12 8.36
N ALA A 178 5.64 16.20 7.58
CA ALA A 178 4.21 16.09 7.39
C ALA A 178 3.47 15.85 8.72
N LYS A 179 3.96 14.95 9.56
CA LYS A 179 3.41 14.72 10.92
C LYS A 179 3.43 15.98 11.80
N LYS A 180 4.50 16.79 11.76
CA LYS A 180 4.56 18.08 12.48
C LYS A 180 3.49 19.06 11.97
N LEU A 181 3.09 18.97 10.71
CA LEU A 181 2.02 19.75 10.11
C LEU A 181 0.62 19.11 10.29
N ARG A 182 0.52 18.09 11.16
CA ARG A 182 -0.71 17.34 11.47
C ARG A 182 -1.34 16.63 10.26
N VAL A 183 -0.54 16.26 9.27
CA VAL A 183 -0.96 15.34 8.21
C VAL A 183 -1.14 13.97 8.87
N ARG A 184 -2.28 13.35 8.60
CA ARG A 184 -2.72 12.07 9.19
C ARG A 184 -2.10 10.89 8.50
#